data_820d41d7e326ade6f4eb1afa652a6787
#
_entry.id   820d41d7e326ade6f4eb1afa652a6787
#
_cell.length_a   1.000
_cell.length_b   1.000
_cell.length_c   1.000
_cell.angle_alpha   90.00
_cell.angle_beta   90.00
_cell.angle_gamma   90.00
#
_symmetry.space_group_name_H-M   'P 1'
#
loop_
_entity.id
_entity.type
_entity.pdbx_description
1 polymer ?
#
loop_
_entity_poly.entity_id
_entity_poly.type
_entity_poly.pdbx_seq_one_letter_code
_entity_poly.pdbx_strand_id
1 'polypeptide(L)'
;DFAGEKIRSIISKRVKGVKHAYIGRAEGTRAKDGNIGVENASPEAIIRALENAKITLEEKREEFTIQDLIYFGLSADPKAKVRRELLGKELRIGYGNANQVLSRLNNYGITKEEFVKAIEKIEKMI
;
A
#
# COMPACT_ATOMS: atom_id res chain seq x y z
N ASP A 1 3.45 6.84 -7.63
CA ASP A 1 3.26 6.49 -9.05
C ASP A 1 4.08 5.25 -9.41
N PHE A 2 3.93 4.75 -10.63
CA PHE A 2 4.58 3.52 -11.05
C PHE A 2 6.11 3.64 -11.07
N ALA A 3 6.64 4.75 -11.59
CA ALA A 3 8.08 5.00 -11.63
C ALA A 3 8.65 5.14 -10.22
N GLY A 4 7.93 5.84 -9.34
CA GLY A 4 8.31 5.99 -7.95
C GLY A 4 8.37 4.66 -7.21
N GLU A 5 7.43 3.75 -7.48
CA GLU A 5 7.40 2.41 -6.90
C GLU A 5 8.63 1.59 -7.33
N LYS A 6 9.03 1.68 -8.59
CA LYS A 6 10.21 0.99 -9.10
C LYS A 6 11.49 1.48 -8.40
N ILE A 7 11.64 2.79 -8.28
CA ILE A 7 12.79 3.41 -7.59
C ILE A 7 12.81 3.00 -6.12
N ARG A 8 11.67 3.05 -5.44
CA ARG A 8 11.51 2.65 -4.04
C ARG A 8 11.94 1.20 -3.83
N SER A 9 11.53 0.30 -4.74
CA SER A 9 11.89 -1.11 -4.67
C SER A 9 13.40 -1.33 -4.75
N ILE A 10 14.07 -0.60 -5.66
CA ILE A 10 15.53 -0.68 -5.81
C ILE A 10 16.25 -0.18 -4.55
N ILE A 11 15.80 0.95 -4.00
CA ILE A 11 16.39 1.52 -2.78
C ILE A 11 16.22 0.56 -1.60
N SER A 12 15.02 0.00 -1.43
CA SER A 12 14.71 -0.92 -0.33
C SER A 12 15.58 -2.17 -0.33
N LYS A 13 15.98 -2.65 -1.52
CA LYS A 13 16.86 -3.82 -1.65
C LYS A 13 18.31 -3.52 -1.29
N ARG A 14 18.75 -2.28 -1.44
CA ARG A 14 20.15 -1.89 -1.26
C ARG A 14 20.44 -1.21 0.07
N VAL A 15 19.44 -0.56 0.65
CA VAL A 15 19.59 0.24 1.87
C VAL A 15 18.66 -0.33 2.95
N LYS A 16 19.25 -0.81 4.04
CA LYS A 16 18.49 -1.31 5.19
C LYS A 16 17.92 -0.17 6.00
N GLY A 17 16.75 -0.40 6.61
CA GLY A 17 16.12 0.57 7.49
C GLY A 17 15.44 1.73 6.78
N VAL A 18 15.23 1.63 5.47
CA VAL A 18 14.50 2.65 4.73
C VAL A 18 13.05 2.67 5.18
N LYS A 19 12.55 3.86 5.53
CA LYS A 19 11.13 4.08 5.82
C LYS A 19 10.39 4.36 4.52
N HIS A 20 9.21 3.78 4.40
CA HIS A 20 8.35 3.97 3.22
C HIS A 20 7.16 4.85 3.57
N ALA A 21 6.97 5.91 2.80
CA ALA A 21 5.83 6.81 2.92
C ALA A 21 4.99 6.70 1.64
N TYR A 22 3.67 6.61 1.80
CA TYR A 22 2.75 6.45 0.68
C TYR A 22 1.70 7.54 0.68
N ILE A 23 1.41 8.06 -0.53
CA ILE A 23 0.36 9.04 -0.76
C ILE A 23 -0.74 8.34 -1.56
N GLY A 24 -1.99 8.54 -1.15
CA GLY A 24 -3.13 8.00 -1.86
C GLY A 24 -3.19 8.54 -3.29
N ARG A 25 -3.69 7.74 -4.23
CA ARG A 25 -3.74 8.11 -5.64
C ARG A 25 -4.47 9.44 -5.86
N ALA A 26 -5.60 9.64 -5.17
CA ALA A 26 -6.37 10.87 -5.26
C ALA A 26 -5.58 12.08 -4.75
N GLU A 27 -4.76 11.91 -3.72
CA GLU A 27 -3.95 12.98 -3.14
C GLU A 27 -2.79 13.39 -4.06
N GLY A 28 -2.25 12.42 -4.84
CA GLY A 28 -1.15 12.67 -5.76
C GLY A 28 -1.58 12.95 -7.19
N THR A 29 -2.89 13.06 -7.47
CA THR A 29 -3.39 13.31 -8.82
C THR A 29 -3.61 14.79 -9.05
N ARG A 30 -3.00 15.33 -10.12
CA ARG A 30 -3.17 16.74 -10.50
C ARG A 30 -4.54 16.94 -11.16
N ALA A 31 -5.34 17.88 -10.60
CA ALA A 31 -6.70 18.13 -11.05
C ALA A 31 -6.79 18.55 -12.53
N LYS A 32 -5.78 19.27 -13.03
CA LYS A 32 -5.77 19.82 -14.39
C LYS A 32 -5.74 18.75 -15.48
N ASP A 33 -4.94 17.67 -15.30
CA ASP A 33 -4.71 16.67 -16.34
C ASP A 33 -4.68 15.24 -15.81
N GLY A 34 -4.99 15.02 -14.54
CA GLY A 34 -4.98 13.71 -13.93
C GLY A 34 -3.59 13.09 -13.76
N ASN A 35 -2.53 13.88 -13.94
CA ASN A 35 -1.16 13.40 -13.76
C ASN A 35 -0.92 13.00 -12.31
N ILE A 36 -0.32 11.83 -12.10
CA ILE A 36 -0.09 11.26 -10.76
C ILE A 36 1.38 11.37 -10.39
N GLY A 37 1.65 11.97 -9.22
CA GLY A 37 3.00 12.08 -8.69
C GLY A 37 2.99 12.80 -7.35
N VAL A 38 4.04 12.62 -6.56
CA VAL A 38 4.16 13.23 -5.23
C VAL A 38 4.11 14.76 -5.31
N GLU A 39 4.67 15.34 -6.37
CA GLU A 39 4.68 16.77 -6.60
C GLU A 39 3.28 17.39 -6.73
N ASN A 40 2.26 16.57 -6.98
CA ASN A 40 0.87 17.02 -7.09
C ASN A 40 0.11 16.94 -5.76
N ALA A 41 0.73 16.35 -4.71
CA ALA A 41 0.09 16.23 -3.42
C ALA A 41 0.17 17.52 -2.61
N SER A 42 -0.81 17.77 -1.75
CA SER A 42 -0.78 18.90 -0.84
C SER A 42 0.31 18.72 0.22
N PRO A 43 0.83 19.82 0.81
CA PRO A 43 1.78 19.70 1.93
C PRO A 43 1.25 18.84 3.08
N GLU A 44 -0.04 18.94 3.38
CA GLU A 44 -0.68 18.15 4.44
C GLU A 44 -0.69 16.65 4.11
N ALA A 45 -0.93 16.29 2.85
CA ALA A 45 -0.90 14.89 2.41
C ALA A 45 0.52 14.32 2.53
N ILE A 46 1.53 15.09 2.15
CA ILE A 46 2.93 14.69 2.27
C ILE A 46 3.32 14.49 3.74
N ILE A 47 2.94 15.43 4.61
CA ILE A 47 3.21 15.34 6.04
C ILE A 47 2.58 14.08 6.63
N ARG A 48 1.29 13.82 6.32
CA ARG A 48 0.61 12.61 6.78
C ARG A 48 1.32 11.34 6.30
N ALA A 49 1.77 11.32 5.05
CA ALA A 49 2.49 10.19 4.50
C ALA A 49 3.80 9.93 5.24
N LEU A 50 4.54 11.00 5.54
CA LEU A 50 5.80 10.89 6.28
C LEU A 50 5.59 10.45 7.72
N GLU A 51 4.55 10.96 8.39
CA GLU A 51 4.21 10.56 9.76
C GLU A 51 3.82 9.08 9.85
N ASN A 52 3.26 8.52 8.77
CA ASN A 52 2.82 7.13 8.71
C ASN A 52 3.82 6.23 7.96
N ALA A 53 5.05 6.68 7.78
CA ALA A 53 6.06 5.92 7.04
C ALA A 53 6.32 4.56 7.69
N LYS A 54 6.50 3.54 6.84
CA LYS A 54 6.74 2.17 7.26
C LYS A 54 8.20 1.79 7.06
N ILE A 55 8.76 1.05 8.00
CA ILE A 55 10.11 0.49 7.93
C ILE A 55 10.01 -0.92 7.38
N THR A 56 10.81 -1.23 6.34
CA THR A 56 10.89 -2.57 5.79
C THR A 56 11.62 -3.48 6.79
N LEU A 57 11.03 -4.64 7.09
CA LEU A 57 11.65 -5.63 7.97
C LEU A 57 12.86 -6.26 7.28
N GLU A 58 13.91 -6.54 8.07
CA GLU A 58 15.11 -7.20 7.56
C GLU A 58 14.85 -8.67 7.22
N GLU A 59 14.04 -9.35 8.01
CA GLU A 59 13.68 -10.75 7.78
C GLU A 59 12.37 -10.84 7.00
N LYS A 60 12.39 -11.69 5.96
CA LYS A 60 11.18 -11.98 5.19
C LYS A 60 10.19 -12.77 6.03
N ARG A 61 8.94 -12.30 6.06
CA ARG A 61 7.83 -13.02 6.66
C ARG A 61 6.93 -13.57 5.55
N GLU A 62 6.37 -14.75 5.78
CA GLU A 62 5.40 -15.37 4.87
C GLU A 62 4.08 -15.65 5.59
N GLU A 63 3.64 -14.69 6.40
CA GLU A 63 2.39 -14.80 7.15
C GLU A 63 1.16 -14.78 6.24
N PHE A 64 1.25 -14.04 5.13
CA PHE A 64 0.16 -13.92 4.14
C PHE A 64 0.54 -14.64 2.86
N THR A 65 -0.44 -15.29 2.22
CA THR A 65 -0.28 -16.00 0.96
C THR A 65 -1.25 -15.46 -0.09
N ILE A 66 -1.03 -15.86 -1.35
CA ILE A 66 -1.95 -15.46 -2.43
C ILE A 66 -3.36 -16.02 -2.21
N GLN A 67 -3.49 -17.19 -1.58
CA GLN A 67 -4.79 -17.76 -1.23
C GLN A 67 -5.54 -16.85 -0.25
N ASP A 68 -4.84 -16.24 0.68
CA ASP A 68 -5.45 -15.28 1.61
C ASP A 68 -6.04 -14.10 0.85
N LEU A 69 -5.31 -13.57 -0.14
CA LEU A 69 -5.79 -12.46 -0.95
C LEU A 69 -7.02 -12.86 -1.76
N ILE A 70 -7.02 -14.05 -2.33
CA ILE A 70 -8.18 -14.58 -3.09
C ILE A 70 -9.38 -14.75 -2.17
N TYR A 71 -9.18 -15.33 -1.00
CA TYR A 71 -10.24 -15.55 -0.01
C TYR A 71 -10.93 -14.23 0.39
N PHE A 72 -10.16 -13.18 0.61
CA PHE A 72 -10.70 -11.89 1.04
C PHE A 72 -11.10 -10.97 -0.13
N GLY A 73 -11.06 -11.47 -1.36
CA GLY A 73 -11.49 -10.69 -2.52
C GLY A 73 -10.52 -9.62 -2.97
N LEU A 74 -9.25 -9.76 -2.61
CA LEU A 74 -8.16 -8.84 -2.99
C LEU A 74 -7.47 -9.26 -4.27
N SER A 75 -7.80 -10.44 -4.79
CA SER A 75 -7.32 -10.97 -6.05
C SER A 75 -8.41 -11.87 -6.65
N ALA A 76 -8.43 -12.00 -7.99
CA ALA A 76 -9.39 -12.84 -8.70
C ALA A 76 -10.86 -12.52 -8.38
N ASP A 77 -11.18 -11.25 -8.18
CA ASP A 77 -12.52 -10.77 -7.86
C ASP A 77 -12.80 -9.48 -8.62
N PRO A 78 -14.03 -9.25 -9.14
CA PRO A 78 -14.36 -8.03 -9.87
C PRO A 78 -14.10 -6.75 -9.09
N LYS A 79 -14.16 -6.78 -7.76
CA LYS A 79 -13.90 -5.62 -6.89
C LYS A 79 -12.51 -5.66 -6.26
N ALA A 80 -11.63 -6.55 -6.72
CA ALA A 80 -10.30 -6.71 -6.13
C ALA A 80 -9.49 -5.42 -6.15
N LYS A 81 -9.52 -4.69 -7.26
CA LYS A 81 -8.79 -3.43 -7.40
C LYS A 81 -9.24 -2.39 -6.36
N VAL A 82 -10.56 -2.24 -6.20
CA VAL A 82 -11.13 -1.30 -5.22
C VAL A 82 -10.73 -1.72 -3.80
N ARG A 83 -10.84 -3.00 -3.49
CA ARG A 83 -10.46 -3.51 -2.18
C ARG A 83 -8.98 -3.27 -1.89
N ARG A 84 -8.10 -3.49 -2.87
CA ARG A 84 -6.67 -3.23 -2.69
C ARG A 84 -6.37 -1.76 -2.45
N GLU A 85 -7.04 -0.86 -3.16
CA GLU A 85 -6.86 0.59 -2.94
C GLU A 85 -7.28 0.98 -1.53
N LEU A 86 -8.46 0.53 -1.09
CA LEU A 86 -8.97 0.84 0.24
C LEU A 86 -8.09 0.23 1.34
N LEU A 87 -7.67 -1.03 1.15
CA LEU A 87 -6.80 -1.69 2.11
C LEU A 87 -5.44 -1.01 2.20
N GLY A 88 -4.86 -0.66 1.06
CA GLY A 88 -3.59 0.04 1.03
C GLY A 88 -3.63 1.39 1.75
N LYS A 89 -4.76 2.09 1.65
CA LYS A 89 -4.98 3.34 2.37
C LYS A 89 -5.16 3.08 3.87
N GLU A 90 -5.97 2.10 4.23
CA GLU A 90 -6.27 1.78 5.63
C GLU A 90 -5.03 1.32 6.40
N LEU A 91 -4.24 0.44 5.80
CA LEU A 91 -3.02 -0.09 6.41
C LEU A 91 -1.78 0.79 6.19
N ARG A 92 -1.91 1.88 5.44
CA ARG A 92 -0.80 2.80 5.14
C ARG A 92 0.34 2.13 4.37
N ILE A 93 0.00 1.19 3.51
CA ILE A 93 1.00 0.47 2.69
C ILE A 93 0.95 0.85 1.21
N GLY A 94 0.07 1.78 0.84
CA GLY A 94 -0.08 2.26 -0.52
C GLY A 94 -0.87 1.31 -1.41
N TYR A 95 -1.27 1.81 -2.59
CA TYR A 95 -1.98 0.97 -3.56
C TYR A 95 -0.99 0.16 -4.41
N GLY A 96 -1.48 -0.93 -5.00
CA GLY A 96 -0.67 -1.77 -5.86
C GLY A 96 -1.45 -2.96 -6.40
N ASN A 97 -0.80 -3.76 -7.22
CA ASN A 97 -1.38 -5.02 -7.68
C ASN A 97 -1.33 -6.06 -6.56
N ALA A 98 -1.93 -7.23 -6.79
CA ALA A 98 -2.02 -8.28 -5.77
C ALA A 98 -0.64 -8.70 -5.24
N ASN A 99 0.35 -8.86 -6.12
CA ASN A 99 1.69 -9.25 -5.71
C ASN A 99 2.38 -8.19 -4.86
N GLN A 100 2.20 -6.91 -5.20
CA GLN A 100 2.74 -5.80 -4.43
C GLN A 100 2.11 -5.71 -3.03
N VAL A 101 0.79 -5.87 -2.96
CA VAL A 101 0.08 -5.87 -1.68
C VAL A 101 0.54 -7.03 -0.81
N LEU A 102 0.63 -8.24 -1.40
CA LEU A 102 1.10 -9.41 -0.68
C LEU A 102 2.50 -9.21 -0.11
N SER A 103 3.41 -8.71 -0.95
CA SER A 103 4.78 -8.43 -0.54
C SER A 103 4.83 -7.42 0.63
N ARG A 104 4.05 -6.36 0.55
CA ARG A 104 4.02 -5.33 1.59
C ARG A 104 3.41 -5.83 2.90
N LEU A 105 2.34 -6.63 2.83
CA LEU A 105 1.75 -7.25 4.02
C LEU A 105 2.79 -8.06 4.80
N ASN A 106 3.60 -8.83 4.08
CA ASN A 106 4.64 -9.64 4.69
C ASN A 106 5.84 -8.83 5.15
N ASN A 107 6.32 -7.91 4.29
CA ASN A 107 7.57 -7.19 4.53
C ASN A 107 7.45 -6.08 5.57
N TYR A 108 6.26 -5.49 5.74
CA TYR A 108 6.06 -4.38 6.68
C TYR A 108 5.54 -4.84 8.05
N GLY A 109 5.46 -6.14 8.27
CA GLY A 109 5.07 -6.66 9.57
C GLY A 109 3.62 -6.48 9.93
N ILE A 110 2.73 -6.42 8.94
CA ILE A 110 1.29 -6.35 9.20
C ILE A 110 0.85 -7.66 9.84
N THR A 111 0.15 -7.59 10.97
CA THR A 111 -0.38 -8.77 11.62
C THR A 111 -1.70 -9.20 10.99
N LYS A 112 -2.06 -10.48 11.17
CA LYS A 112 -3.36 -10.98 10.69
C LYS A 112 -4.52 -10.25 11.36
N GLU A 113 -4.37 -9.89 12.62
CA GLU A 113 -5.38 -9.15 13.36
C GLU A 113 -5.62 -7.75 12.75
N GLU A 114 -4.53 -7.02 12.47
CA GLU A 114 -4.63 -5.73 11.78
C GLU A 114 -5.28 -5.85 10.41
N PHE A 115 -4.88 -6.89 9.66
CA PHE A 115 -5.42 -7.18 8.35
C PHE A 115 -6.92 -7.45 8.38
N VAL A 116 -7.38 -8.32 9.27
CA VAL A 116 -8.81 -8.66 9.39
C VAL A 116 -9.63 -7.44 9.79
N LYS A 117 -9.15 -6.65 10.73
CA LYS A 117 -9.84 -5.40 11.13
C LYS A 117 -9.96 -4.43 9.96
N ALA A 118 -8.91 -4.30 9.16
CA ALA A 118 -8.92 -3.45 7.98
C ALA A 118 -9.90 -3.96 6.93
N ILE A 119 -9.95 -5.27 6.69
CA ILE A 119 -10.90 -5.89 5.76
C ILE A 119 -12.34 -5.62 6.20
N GLU A 120 -12.65 -5.82 7.47
CA GLU A 120 -14.00 -5.52 8.01
C GLU A 120 -14.38 -4.07 7.75
N LYS A 121 -13.44 -3.17 7.95
CA LYS A 121 -13.68 -1.73 7.76
C LYS A 121 -13.92 -1.37 6.31
N ILE A 122 -13.09 -1.88 5.39
CA ILE A 122 -13.25 -1.56 3.97
C ILE A 122 -14.51 -2.17 3.36
N GLU A 123 -14.96 -3.33 3.82
CA GLU A 123 -16.18 -3.96 3.31
C GLU A 123 -17.43 -3.09 3.57
N LYS A 124 -17.40 -2.26 4.59
CA LYS A 124 -18.48 -1.31 4.87
C LYS A 124 -18.49 -0.13 3.90
N MET A 125 -17.41 0.07 3.15
CA MET A 125 -17.26 1.17 2.19
C MET A 125 -17.58 0.78 0.76
N ILE A 126 -17.77 -0.52 0.51
CA ILE A 126 -18.01 -1.05 -0.84
C ILE A 126 -19.50 -1.23 -1.09
#